data_2246eaf8b8380de694cd12e21ab70829
#
_entry.id   2246eaf8b8380de694cd12e21ab70829
#
_cell.length_a   1.000
_cell.length_b   1.000
_cell.length_c   1.000
_cell.angle_alpha   90.00
_cell.angle_beta   90.00
_cell.angle_gamma   90.00
#
_symmetry.space_group_name_H-M   'P 1'
#
loop_
_entity.id
_entity.type
_entity.pdbx_description
1 polymer ?
#
loop_
_entity_poly.entity_id
_entity_poly.type
_entity_poly.pdbx_seq_one_letter_code
_entity_poly.pdbx_strand_id
1 'polypeptide(L)'
;DDFMQKVNSDLVGKVVNIASRSAGFLLKKHNGVLSATCTEPALLQEIDLMGEQIAAAYENRSFAKAMRLIMQCADKANEYIDDKKPWLLAKQANRQQEVQDICSIAINIFHKLIIYLAPVLPELADNAKAFLNVADLNFASRHQSLLNHKINQFKPLMQRIEDSPITALINASQEPIPAK
;
A
#
# COMPACT_ATOMS: atom_id res chain seq x y z
N ASP A 1 -15.45 16.46 1.17
CA ASP A 1 -15.97 15.34 0.38
C ASP A 1 -15.00 14.93 -0.75
N ASP A 2 -14.53 15.86 -1.58
CA ASP A 2 -13.64 15.57 -2.71
C ASP A 2 -12.29 14.98 -2.27
N PHE A 3 -11.70 15.49 -1.18
CA PHE A 3 -10.45 14.99 -0.61
C PHE A 3 -10.60 13.55 -0.08
N MET A 4 -11.66 13.26 0.66
CA MET A 4 -11.91 11.92 1.21
C MET A 4 -12.22 10.91 0.10
N GLN A 5 -12.98 11.31 -0.92
CA GLN A 5 -13.26 10.47 -2.07
C GLN A 5 -12.00 10.16 -2.88
N LYS A 6 -11.13 11.14 -3.04
CA LYS A 6 -9.84 10.97 -3.72
C LYS A 6 -8.91 10.08 -2.91
N VAL A 7 -8.82 10.25 -1.60
CA VAL A 7 -8.03 9.39 -0.70
C VAL A 7 -8.54 7.95 -0.76
N ASN A 8 -9.86 7.75 -0.71
CA ASN A 8 -10.42 6.39 -0.82
C ASN A 8 -10.16 5.76 -2.20
N SER A 9 -10.35 6.51 -3.27
CA SER A 9 -10.15 6.01 -4.63
C SER A 9 -8.69 5.70 -4.90
N ASP A 10 -7.80 6.65 -4.66
CA ASP A 10 -6.38 6.51 -4.97
C ASP A 10 -5.70 5.53 -4.03
N LEU A 11 -6.01 5.58 -2.74
CA LEU A 11 -5.41 4.73 -1.71
C LEU A 11 -5.84 3.28 -1.85
N VAL A 12 -7.15 3.02 -1.85
CA VAL A 12 -7.68 1.65 -1.96
C VAL A 12 -7.40 1.10 -3.35
N GLY A 13 -7.55 1.91 -4.41
CA GLY A 13 -7.32 1.48 -5.77
C GLY A 13 -5.85 1.18 -6.08
N LYS A 14 -4.91 1.99 -5.61
CA LYS A 14 -3.48 1.90 -5.97
C LYS A 14 -2.65 1.17 -4.94
N VAL A 15 -2.68 1.62 -3.69
CA VAL A 15 -1.76 1.11 -2.65
C VAL A 15 -2.15 -0.29 -2.20
N VAL A 16 -3.41 -0.49 -1.82
CA VAL A 16 -3.88 -1.80 -1.36
C VAL A 16 -3.83 -2.85 -2.48
N ASN A 17 -4.07 -2.45 -3.72
CA ASN A 17 -3.98 -3.32 -4.88
C ASN A 17 -2.57 -3.90 -5.09
N ILE A 18 -1.52 -3.13 -4.81
CA ILE A 18 -0.13 -3.63 -4.90
C ILE A 18 0.02 -4.88 -4.03
N ALA A 19 -0.41 -4.82 -2.78
CA ALA A 19 -0.32 -5.94 -1.85
C ALA A 19 -1.24 -7.10 -2.27
N SER A 20 -2.50 -6.84 -2.61
CA SER A 20 -3.46 -7.90 -2.97
C SER A 20 -3.06 -8.66 -4.22
N ARG A 21 -2.52 -7.99 -5.23
CA ARG A 21 -2.06 -8.61 -6.49
C ARG A 21 -0.79 -9.45 -6.30
N SER A 22 0.06 -9.12 -5.33
CA SER A 22 1.36 -9.75 -5.11
C SER A 22 1.33 -10.84 -4.04
N ALA A 23 0.58 -10.64 -2.97
CA ALA A 23 0.49 -11.54 -1.84
C ALA A 23 -0.02 -12.93 -2.23
N GLY A 24 -0.98 -13.01 -3.14
CA GLY A 24 -1.57 -14.28 -3.57
C GLY A 24 -0.55 -15.25 -4.17
N PHE A 25 0.39 -14.77 -4.98
CA PHE A 25 1.46 -15.59 -5.56
C PHE A 25 2.44 -16.08 -4.51
N LEU A 26 2.85 -15.20 -3.60
CA LEU A 26 3.76 -15.54 -2.51
C LEU A 26 3.15 -16.56 -1.55
N LEU A 27 1.90 -16.36 -1.16
CA LEU A 27 1.20 -17.24 -0.21
C LEU A 27 0.91 -18.62 -0.81
N LYS A 28 0.52 -18.68 -2.08
CA LYS A 28 0.15 -19.95 -2.74
C LYS A 28 1.34 -20.81 -3.14
N LYS A 29 2.45 -20.20 -3.55
CA LYS A 29 3.57 -20.90 -4.18
C LYS A 29 4.88 -20.84 -3.38
N HIS A 30 5.01 -19.88 -2.48
CA HIS A 30 6.26 -19.61 -1.76
C HIS A 30 6.07 -19.54 -0.24
N ASN A 31 4.97 -20.08 0.27
CA ASN A 31 4.70 -20.12 1.71
C ASN A 31 4.66 -18.71 2.38
N GLY A 32 4.39 -17.68 1.60
CA GLY A 32 4.43 -16.30 2.06
C GLY A 32 5.84 -15.73 2.26
N VAL A 33 6.87 -16.42 1.79
CA VAL A 33 8.27 -16.01 1.98
C VAL A 33 8.73 -15.15 0.79
N LEU A 34 9.27 -13.96 1.09
CA LEU A 34 9.88 -13.07 0.12
C LEU A 34 11.25 -13.61 -0.30
N SER A 35 11.69 -13.21 -1.51
CA SER A 35 13.00 -13.60 -2.04
C SER A 35 14.16 -13.28 -1.11
N ALA A 36 15.22 -14.06 -1.21
CA ALA A 36 16.47 -13.84 -0.48
C ALA A 36 17.27 -12.64 -1.00
N THR A 37 17.00 -12.22 -2.23
CA THR A 37 17.73 -11.13 -2.90
C THR A 37 16.79 -10.07 -3.43
N CYS A 38 17.27 -8.83 -3.48
CA CYS A 38 16.58 -7.72 -4.13
C CYS A 38 17.01 -7.63 -5.59
N THR A 39 16.09 -7.88 -6.53
CA THR A 39 16.37 -7.87 -7.97
C THR A 39 16.27 -6.49 -8.61
N GLU A 40 15.64 -5.53 -7.93
CA GLU A 40 15.44 -4.15 -8.43
C GLU A 40 15.87 -3.10 -7.38
N PRO A 41 17.15 -3.10 -6.97
CA PRO A 41 17.61 -2.19 -5.92
C PRO A 41 17.47 -0.71 -6.32
N ALA A 42 17.63 -0.39 -7.60
CA ALA A 42 17.50 0.98 -8.09
C ALA A 42 16.07 1.52 -7.93
N LEU A 43 15.06 0.67 -8.19
CA LEU A 43 13.65 1.06 -8.02
C LEU A 43 13.34 1.30 -6.54
N LEU A 44 13.82 0.43 -5.64
CA LEU A 44 13.62 0.62 -4.20
C LEU A 44 14.33 1.88 -3.69
N GLN A 45 15.53 2.17 -4.18
CA GLN A 45 16.26 3.38 -3.84
C GLN A 45 15.53 4.65 -4.32
N GLU A 46 14.94 4.63 -5.51
CA GLU A 46 14.13 5.75 -6.02
C GLU A 46 12.95 6.05 -5.08
N ILE A 47 12.24 5.03 -4.62
CA ILE A 47 11.15 5.17 -3.65
C ILE A 47 11.66 5.70 -2.30
N ASP A 48 12.84 5.29 -1.86
CA ASP A 48 13.48 5.82 -0.64
C ASP A 48 13.81 7.31 -0.75
N LEU A 49 14.34 7.74 -1.89
CA LEU A 49 14.64 9.16 -2.14
C LEU A 49 13.37 10.01 -2.19
N MET A 50 12.29 9.50 -2.74
CA MET A 50 10.98 10.16 -2.67
C MET A 50 10.49 10.30 -1.23
N GLY A 51 10.87 9.40 -0.34
CA GLY A 51 10.58 9.47 1.09
C GLY A 51 11.12 10.73 1.76
N GLU A 52 12.30 11.23 1.36
CA GLU A 52 12.84 12.50 1.86
C GLU A 52 11.92 13.68 1.52
N GLN A 53 11.39 13.71 0.30
CA GLN A 53 10.46 14.77 -0.13
C GLN A 53 9.11 14.64 0.59
N ILE A 54 8.65 13.43 0.84
CA ILE A 54 7.42 13.16 1.59
C ILE A 54 7.56 13.64 3.03
N ALA A 55 8.67 13.31 3.70
CA ALA A 55 8.96 13.77 5.05
C ALA A 55 9.00 15.31 5.13
N ALA A 56 9.70 15.97 4.20
CA ALA A 56 9.73 17.43 4.11
C ALA A 56 8.34 18.03 3.90
N ALA A 57 7.48 17.40 3.08
CA ALA A 57 6.11 17.85 2.88
C ALA A 57 5.28 17.74 4.16
N TYR A 58 5.45 16.68 4.96
CA TYR A 58 4.80 16.54 6.27
C TYR A 58 5.27 17.61 7.25
N GLU A 59 6.58 17.84 7.36
CA GLU A 59 7.16 18.86 8.24
C GLU A 59 6.65 20.26 7.90
N ASN A 60 6.47 20.56 6.61
CA ASN A 60 5.92 21.82 6.12
C ASN A 60 4.38 21.86 6.14
N ARG A 61 3.71 20.85 6.69
CA ARG A 61 2.25 20.71 6.70
C ARG A 61 1.61 20.75 5.29
N SER A 62 2.35 20.34 4.29
CA SER A 62 1.90 20.23 2.89
C SER A 62 1.34 18.84 2.61
N PHE A 63 0.25 18.47 3.29
CA PHE A 63 -0.33 17.12 3.22
C PHE A 63 -0.75 16.72 1.81
N ALA A 64 -1.33 17.62 1.03
CA ALA A 64 -1.69 17.34 -0.35
C ALA A 64 -0.47 17.01 -1.23
N LYS A 65 0.67 17.66 -0.98
CA LYS A 65 1.95 17.34 -1.66
C LYS A 65 2.45 15.97 -1.23
N ALA A 66 2.42 15.66 0.06
CA ALA A 66 2.80 14.34 0.57
C ALA A 66 1.96 13.24 -0.08
N MET A 67 0.63 13.39 -0.14
CA MET A 67 -0.27 12.41 -0.78
C MET A 67 0.04 12.23 -2.27
N ARG A 68 0.31 13.29 -3.02
CA ARG A 68 0.68 13.19 -4.45
C ARG A 68 1.99 12.42 -4.64
N LEU A 69 2.98 12.67 -3.80
CA LEU A 69 4.26 11.95 -3.87
C LEU A 69 4.09 10.47 -3.54
N ILE A 70 3.30 10.13 -2.54
CA ILE A 70 2.98 8.74 -2.19
C ILE A 70 2.25 8.05 -3.34
N MET A 71 1.30 8.72 -3.98
CA MET A 71 0.59 8.15 -5.14
C MET A 71 1.52 7.95 -6.34
N GLN A 72 2.50 8.83 -6.58
CA GLN A 72 3.53 8.63 -7.59
C GLN A 72 4.37 7.37 -7.30
N CYS A 73 4.73 7.13 -6.04
CA CYS A 73 5.39 5.88 -5.64
C CYS A 73 4.51 4.66 -5.93
N ALA A 74 3.21 4.74 -5.63
CA ALA A 74 2.26 3.67 -5.91
C ALA A 74 2.09 3.42 -7.42
N ASP A 75 2.08 4.46 -8.24
CA ASP A 75 2.05 4.34 -9.69
C ASP A 75 3.27 3.59 -10.22
N LYS A 76 4.47 3.90 -9.73
CA LYS A 76 5.71 3.18 -10.10
C LYS A 76 5.63 1.69 -9.76
N ALA A 77 5.07 1.33 -8.62
CA ALA A 77 4.87 -0.07 -8.24
C ALA A 77 3.88 -0.78 -9.17
N ASN A 78 2.77 -0.14 -9.50
CA ASN A 78 1.78 -0.72 -10.41
C ASN A 78 2.31 -0.84 -11.84
N GLU A 79 3.03 0.16 -12.35
CA GLU A 79 3.73 0.08 -13.65
C GLU A 79 4.72 -1.10 -13.68
N TYR A 80 5.53 -1.26 -12.65
CA TYR A 80 6.45 -2.37 -12.52
C TYR A 80 5.73 -3.73 -12.59
N ILE A 81 4.65 -3.90 -11.85
CA ILE A 81 3.86 -5.14 -11.86
C ILE A 81 3.23 -5.38 -13.24
N ASP A 82 2.70 -4.33 -13.87
CA ASP A 82 2.06 -4.42 -15.18
C ASP A 82 3.07 -4.72 -16.29
N ASP A 83 4.29 -4.22 -16.20
CA ASP A 83 5.36 -4.51 -17.14
C ASP A 83 5.88 -5.95 -17.00
N LYS A 84 6.09 -6.41 -15.78
CA LYS A 84 6.61 -7.75 -15.48
C LYS A 84 5.59 -8.87 -15.64
N LYS A 85 4.31 -8.58 -15.50
CA LYS A 85 3.18 -9.52 -15.69
C LYS A 85 3.35 -10.84 -14.93
N PRO A 86 3.50 -10.83 -13.61
CA PRO A 86 3.75 -12.06 -12.84
C PRO A 86 2.67 -13.12 -13.02
N TRP A 87 1.43 -12.73 -13.33
CA TRP A 87 0.33 -13.66 -13.63
C TRP A 87 0.53 -14.49 -14.89
N LEU A 88 1.28 -13.99 -15.87
CA LEU A 88 1.66 -14.76 -17.05
C LEU A 88 2.81 -15.71 -16.75
N LEU A 89 3.80 -15.23 -16.00
CA LEU A 89 4.96 -16.02 -15.59
C LEU A 89 4.56 -17.16 -14.65
N ALA A 90 3.61 -16.93 -13.78
CA ALA A 90 3.11 -17.93 -12.82
C ALA A 90 2.53 -19.18 -13.47
N LYS A 91 2.13 -19.11 -14.73
CA LYS A 91 1.67 -20.26 -15.53
C LYS A 91 2.81 -21.15 -16.01
N GLN A 92 4.05 -20.71 -15.92
CA GLN A 92 5.25 -21.41 -16.37
C GLN A 92 6.00 -22.01 -15.18
N ALA A 93 6.14 -23.33 -15.15
CA ALA A 93 6.76 -24.03 -14.01
C ALA A 93 8.22 -23.61 -13.74
N ASN A 94 8.96 -23.23 -14.78
CA ASN A 94 10.37 -22.81 -14.70
C ASN A 94 10.58 -21.32 -14.40
N ARG A 95 9.50 -20.56 -14.20
CA ARG A 95 9.56 -19.11 -13.93
C ARG A 95 9.11 -18.73 -12.50
N GLN A 96 8.95 -19.71 -11.60
CA GLN A 96 8.42 -19.48 -10.26
C GLN A 96 9.34 -18.59 -9.41
N GLN A 97 10.66 -18.71 -9.54
CA GLN A 97 11.60 -17.84 -8.84
C GLN A 97 11.45 -16.37 -9.28
N GLU A 98 11.26 -16.14 -10.57
CA GLU A 98 11.04 -14.79 -11.11
C GLU A 98 9.72 -14.18 -10.61
N VAL A 99 8.67 -14.99 -10.50
CA VAL A 99 7.40 -14.56 -9.89
C VAL A 99 7.60 -14.16 -8.43
N GLN A 100 8.35 -14.95 -7.67
CA GLN A 100 8.70 -14.63 -6.29
C GLN A 100 9.46 -13.30 -6.20
N ASP A 101 10.46 -13.11 -7.08
CA ASP A 101 11.28 -11.89 -7.10
C ASP A 101 10.44 -10.65 -7.40
N ILE A 102 9.57 -10.71 -8.41
CA ILE A 102 8.69 -9.59 -8.78
C ILE A 102 7.73 -9.24 -7.65
N CYS A 103 7.06 -10.24 -7.09
CA CYS A 103 6.12 -10.04 -6.00
C CYS A 103 6.81 -9.54 -4.71
N SER A 104 8.05 -9.97 -4.47
CA SER A 104 8.86 -9.50 -3.34
C SER A 104 9.22 -8.03 -3.48
N ILE A 105 9.57 -7.56 -4.68
CA ILE A 105 9.78 -6.13 -4.95
C ILE A 105 8.51 -5.33 -4.70
N ALA A 106 7.38 -5.80 -5.21
CA ALA A 106 6.09 -5.14 -5.00
C ALA A 106 5.73 -5.01 -3.51
N ILE A 107 5.92 -6.06 -2.72
CA ILE A 107 5.68 -6.04 -1.26
C ILE A 107 6.66 -5.10 -0.55
N ASN A 108 7.92 -5.04 -0.97
CA ASN A 108 8.89 -4.09 -0.41
C ASN A 108 8.49 -2.63 -0.70
N ILE A 109 8.00 -2.33 -1.90
CA ILE A 109 7.47 -0.99 -2.20
C ILE A 109 6.23 -0.71 -1.36
N PHE A 110 5.31 -1.67 -1.25
CA PHE A 110 4.13 -1.55 -0.38
C PHE A 110 4.52 -1.25 1.07
N HIS A 111 5.53 -1.91 1.62
CA HIS A 111 6.06 -1.64 2.97
C HIS A 111 6.48 -0.17 3.12
N LYS A 112 7.24 0.37 2.16
CA LYS A 112 7.65 1.78 2.16
C LYS A 112 6.46 2.73 2.10
N LEU A 113 5.48 2.43 1.24
CA LEU A 113 4.25 3.24 1.12
C LEU A 113 3.46 3.27 2.42
N ILE A 114 3.36 2.16 3.13
CA ILE A 114 2.70 2.09 4.44
C ILE A 114 3.45 2.91 5.49
N ILE A 115 4.79 2.90 5.49
CA ILE A 115 5.59 3.77 6.35
C ILE A 115 5.25 5.25 6.09
N TYR A 116 5.14 5.64 4.82
CA TYR A 116 4.82 7.02 4.44
C TYR A 116 3.38 7.42 4.78
N LEU A 117 2.45 6.49 4.77
CA LEU A 117 1.03 6.72 5.09
C LEU A 117 0.70 6.63 6.59
N ALA A 118 1.55 5.98 7.37
CA ALA A 118 1.31 5.76 8.80
C ALA A 118 0.96 7.04 9.59
N PRO A 119 1.57 8.22 9.34
CA PRO A 119 1.22 9.45 10.04
C PRO A 119 -0.23 9.92 9.83
N VAL A 120 -0.83 9.63 8.69
CA VAL A 120 -2.19 10.11 8.32
C VAL A 120 -3.25 9.02 8.34
N LEU A 121 -2.86 7.75 8.27
CA LEU A 121 -3.74 6.58 8.22
C LEU A 121 -3.27 5.48 9.18
N PRO A 122 -3.36 5.72 10.49
CA PRO A 122 -2.83 4.80 11.49
C PRO A 122 -3.53 3.44 11.48
N GLU A 123 -4.83 3.37 11.20
CA GLU A 123 -5.57 2.10 11.12
C GLU A 123 -5.09 1.24 9.94
N LEU A 124 -4.93 1.85 8.76
CA LEU A 124 -4.33 1.16 7.61
C LEU A 124 -2.93 0.65 7.94
N ALA A 125 -2.12 1.48 8.60
CA ALA A 125 -0.76 1.14 8.99
C ALA A 125 -0.74 -0.06 9.96
N ASP A 126 -1.61 -0.10 10.95
CA ASP A 126 -1.70 -1.21 11.90
C ASP A 126 -2.10 -2.52 11.20
N ASN A 127 -3.09 -2.48 10.32
CA ASN A 127 -3.52 -3.64 9.55
C ASN A 127 -2.41 -4.14 8.60
N ALA A 128 -1.75 -3.22 7.92
CA ALA A 128 -0.64 -3.54 7.03
C ALA A 128 0.59 -4.08 7.80
N LYS A 129 0.87 -3.56 8.98
CA LYS A 129 1.93 -4.05 9.86
C LYS A 129 1.71 -5.52 10.24
N ALA A 130 0.49 -5.89 10.57
CA ALA A 130 0.11 -7.27 10.85
C ALA A 130 0.28 -8.18 9.62
N PHE A 131 -0.17 -7.73 8.44
CA PHE A 131 0.01 -8.44 7.18
C PHE A 131 1.48 -8.61 6.81
N LEU A 132 2.25 -7.54 6.88
CA LEU A 132 3.68 -7.55 6.58
C LEU A 132 4.52 -8.31 7.61
N ASN A 133 3.95 -8.61 8.77
CA ASN A 133 4.65 -9.28 9.87
C ASN A 133 5.90 -8.53 10.31
N VAL A 134 5.79 -7.21 10.49
CA VAL A 134 6.86 -6.32 10.96
C VAL A 134 6.51 -5.75 12.33
N ALA A 135 7.54 -5.48 13.14
CA ALA A 135 7.35 -5.00 14.51
C ALA A 135 6.94 -3.53 14.56
N ASP A 136 7.49 -2.71 13.68
CA ASP A 136 7.24 -1.27 13.61
C ASP A 136 7.25 -0.76 12.16
N LEU A 137 6.82 0.48 11.99
CA LEU A 137 6.78 1.21 10.72
C LEU A 137 7.46 2.59 10.87
N ASN A 138 8.55 2.66 11.60
CA ASN A 138 9.27 3.92 11.73
C ASN A 138 9.92 4.34 10.40
N PHE A 139 10.14 5.64 10.22
CA PHE A 139 10.60 6.19 8.95
C PHE A 139 11.99 5.69 8.52
N ALA A 140 12.87 5.43 9.48
CA ALA A 140 14.20 4.88 9.21
C ALA A 140 14.13 3.45 8.63
N SER A 141 13.11 2.68 8.95
CA SER A 141 12.92 1.32 8.45
C SER A 141 12.69 1.25 6.93
N ARG A 142 12.38 2.36 6.27
CA ARG A 142 12.18 2.41 4.81
C ARG A 142 13.42 1.95 4.03
N HIS A 143 14.61 2.11 4.58
CA HIS A 143 15.86 1.71 3.94
C HIS A 143 16.13 0.21 4.01
N GLN A 144 15.38 -0.52 4.82
CA GLN A 144 15.54 -1.95 4.99
C GLN A 144 14.66 -2.70 3.99
N SER A 145 15.27 -3.58 3.21
CA SER A 145 14.54 -4.51 2.37
C SER A 145 14.13 -5.74 3.18
N LEU A 146 12.88 -6.16 2.99
CA LEU A 146 12.38 -7.42 3.56
C LEU A 146 12.86 -8.57 2.67
N LEU A 147 13.88 -9.31 3.13
CA LEU A 147 14.48 -10.44 2.44
C LEU A 147 14.30 -11.70 3.28
N ASN A 148 14.04 -12.85 2.65
CA ASN A 148 13.72 -14.11 3.36
C ASN A 148 12.64 -13.93 4.44
N HIS A 149 11.80 -12.95 4.25
CA HIS A 149 10.81 -12.51 5.23
C HIS A 149 9.46 -13.14 4.93
N LYS A 150 8.80 -13.66 5.95
CA LYS A 150 7.48 -14.28 5.82
C LYS A 150 6.38 -13.28 6.14
N ILE A 151 5.52 -13.04 5.16
CA ILE A 151 4.28 -12.28 5.35
C ILE A 151 3.16 -13.19 5.87
N ASN A 152 2.16 -12.58 6.52
CA ASN A 152 0.96 -13.25 6.97
C ASN A 152 -0.11 -13.30 5.87
N GLN A 153 -1.23 -13.97 6.15
CA GLN A 153 -2.38 -14.00 5.23
C GLN A 153 -2.88 -12.59 4.94
N PHE A 154 -3.22 -12.35 3.67
CA PHE A 154 -3.78 -11.08 3.26
C PHE A 154 -5.26 -11.00 3.67
N LYS A 155 -5.59 -9.98 4.44
CA LYS A 155 -6.96 -9.64 4.82
C LYS A 155 -7.26 -8.23 4.29
N PRO A 156 -8.53 -7.83 4.11
CA PRO A 156 -8.86 -6.46 3.75
C PRO A 156 -8.20 -5.47 4.72
N LEU A 157 -7.34 -4.60 4.18
CA LEU A 157 -6.54 -3.67 4.98
C LEU A 157 -7.31 -2.39 5.32
N MET A 158 -8.28 -2.02 4.49
CA MET A 158 -9.12 -0.84 4.65
C MET A 158 -10.48 -1.11 4.03
N GLN A 159 -11.54 -0.90 4.80
CA GLN A 159 -12.89 -0.90 4.25
C GLN A 159 -13.11 0.43 3.52
N ARG A 160 -13.79 0.39 2.36
CA ARG A 160 -14.34 1.60 1.78
C ARG A 160 -15.24 2.23 2.83
N ILE A 161 -14.99 3.50 3.15
CA ILE A 161 -15.96 4.29 3.91
C ILE A 161 -17.17 4.41 3.00
N GLU A 162 -18.16 3.55 3.20
CA GLU A 162 -19.46 3.75 2.56
C GLU A 162 -20.03 5.07 3.10
N ASP A 163 -20.64 5.86 2.21
CA ASP A 163 -21.28 7.13 2.56
C ASP A 163 -22.44 6.98 3.58
N SER A 164 -22.73 5.76 3.98
CA SER A 164 -23.84 5.38 4.84
C SER A 164 -23.90 6.09 6.21
N PRO A 165 -22.79 6.28 6.98
CA PRO A 165 -22.90 6.98 8.27
C PRO A 165 -23.09 8.49 8.12
N ILE A 166 -22.51 9.11 7.09
CA ILE A 166 -22.61 10.56 6.86
C ILE A 166 -23.97 10.91 6.28
N THR A 167 -24.45 10.09 5.32
CA THR A 167 -25.79 10.25 4.74
C THR A 167 -26.88 10.00 5.78
N ALA A 168 -26.70 9.03 6.68
CA ALA A 168 -27.62 8.78 7.79
C ALA A 168 -27.63 9.94 8.81
N LEU A 169 -26.48 10.56 9.10
CA LEU A 169 -26.37 11.74 9.96
C LEU A 169 -27.03 12.98 9.32
N ILE A 170 -26.85 13.20 8.03
CA ILE A 170 -27.46 14.29 7.28
C ILE A 170 -28.99 14.11 7.23
N ASN A 171 -29.45 12.89 6.96
CA ASN A 171 -30.88 12.58 6.94
C ASN A 171 -31.54 12.66 8.32
N ALA A 172 -30.84 12.30 9.40
CA ALA A 172 -31.31 12.45 10.77
C ALA A 172 -31.34 13.91 11.25
N SER A 173 -30.56 14.81 10.64
CA SER A 173 -30.58 16.25 10.93
C SER A 173 -31.66 17.03 10.17
N GLN A 174 -32.39 16.36 9.26
CA GLN A 174 -33.51 16.94 8.51
C GLN A 174 -34.88 16.51 9.08
N GLU A 175 -35.05 16.56 10.40
CA GLU A 175 -36.41 16.44 10.95
C GLU A 175 -37.26 17.64 10.55
N PRO A 176 -38.53 17.42 10.10
CA PRO A 176 -39.38 18.50 9.72
C PRO A 176 -39.78 19.33 10.95
N ILE A 177 -39.60 20.64 10.86
CA ILE A 177 -40.09 21.58 11.85
C ILE A 177 -41.63 21.40 11.95
N PRO A 178 -42.20 21.09 13.13
CA PRO A 178 -43.64 20.96 13.27
C PRO A 178 -44.29 22.29 12.94
N ALA A 179 -45.22 22.26 11.98
CA ALA A 179 -46.05 23.40 11.66
C ALA A 179 -46.88 23.84 12.90
N LYS A 180 -46.82 25.12 13.22
CA LYS A 180 -47.71 25.73 14.23
C LYS A 180 -49.14 25.86 13.74
#